data_2460b9c05490ece6358071bbafbafccf
#
_entry.id   2460b9c05490ece6358071bbafbafccf
#
_cell.length_a   1.000
_cell.length_b   1.000
_cell.length_c   1.000
_cell.angle_alpha   90.00
_cell.angle_beta   90.00
_cell.angle_gamma   90.00
#
_symmetry.space_group_name_H-M   'P 1'
#
loop_
_entity.id
_entity.type
_entity.pdbx_description
1 polymer ?
#
loop_
_entity_poly.entity_id
_entity_poly.type
_entity_poly.pdbx_seq_one_letter_code
_entity_poly.pdbx_strand_id
1 'polypeptide(L)'
;MAKPLPFRRAALMAWAALLAAASFTAPAQARPGIDGVRFDPPITVHYRCDDDKRLTARYFNSADNQIAILRLDGKPLLFVTVLSASGARYAHGQHVWWTKGDEAMLQDATQGENAPPVYANCRAQR
;
A
#
# COMPACT_ATOMS: atom_id res chain seq x y z
N MET A 1 -70.16 53.38 24.49
CA MET A 1 -68.85 53.96 24.09
C MET A 1 -67.86 52.81 24.15
N ALA A 2 -67.56 52.21 23.02
CA ALA A 2 -66.59 51.13 22.93
C ALA A 2 -65.28 51.73 22.43
N LYS A 3 -64.16 51.58 23.19
CA LYS A 3 -62.84 51.96 22.79
C LYS A 3 -62.25 50.90 21.87
N PRO A 4 -61.69 51.23 20.72
CA PRO A 4 -61.04 50.27 19.88
C PRO A 4 -59.66 49.92 20.45
N LEU A 5 -59.37 48.59 20.51
CA LEU A 5 -58.08 48.02 20.85
C LEU A 5 -57.10 48.22 19.68
N PRO A 6 -55.80 48.48 19.94
CA PRO A 6 -54.83 48.66 18.87
C PRO A 6 -54.37 47.27 18.39
N PHE A 7 -54.45 47.07 17.08
CA PHE A 7 -53.86 45.91 16.38
C PHE A 7 -52.33 45.90 16.54
N ARG A 8 -51.81 44.93 17.28
CA ARG A 8 -50.38 44.63 17.29
C ARG A 8 -50.01 43.91 15.99
N ARG A 9 -49.26 44.57 15.14
CA ARG A 9 -48.64 43.99 13.97
C ARG A 9 -47.54 43.02 14.45
N ALA A 10 -47.76 41.74 14.30
CA ALA A 10 -46.74 40.69 14.48
C ALA A 10 -45.78 40.77 13.29
N ALA A 11 -44.57 41.18 13.56
CA ALA A 11 -43.47 41.12 12.59
C ALA A 11 -43.01 39.65 12.48
N LEU A 12 -43.31 39.02 11.36
CA LEU A 12 -42.77 37.72 10.99
C LEU A 12 -41.28 37.89 10.61
N MET A 13 -40.38 37.59 11.53
CA MET A 13 -38.96 37.45 11.22
C MET A 13 -38.75 36.12 10.49
N ALA A 14 -38.57 36.20 9.19
CA ALA A 14 -38.11 35.07 8.39
C ALA A 14 -36.64 34.79 8.72
N TRP A 15 -36.37 33.71 9.41
CA TRP A 15 -35.02 33.19 9.62
C TRP A 15 -34.61 32.41 8.36
N ALA A 16 -33.80 33.06 7.51
CA ALA A 16 -33.14 32.37 6.41
C ALA A 16 -32.00 31.54 6.99
N ALA A 17 -32.21 30.21 7.10
CA ALA A 17 -31.15 29.26 7.43
C ALA A 17 -30.23 29.12 6.22
N LEU A 18 -29.06 29.75 6.25
CA LEU A 18 -27.97 29.45 5.31
C LEU A 18 -27.42 28.06 5.63
N LEU A 19 -27.79 27.07 4.83
CA LEU A 19 -27.12 25.76 4.78
C LEU A 19 -25.77 25.94 4.09
N ALA A 20 -24.71 26.14 4.87
CA ALA A 20 -23.34 26.04 4.37
C ALA A 20 -23.04 24.59 4.04
N ALA A 21 -23.08 24.22 2.76
CA ALA A 21 -22.61 22.92 2.27
C ALA A 21 -21.08 22.88 2.45
N ALA A 22 -20.61 22.22 3.52
CA ALA A 22 -19.21 21.92 3.70
C ALA A 22 -18.80 20.88 2.66
N SER A 23 -18.15 21.32 1.58
CA SER A 23 -17.54 20.42 0.60
C SER A 23 -16.35 19.73 1.25
N PHE A 24 -16.53 18.48 1.67
CA PHE A 24 -15.43 17.61 2.10
C PHE A 24 -14.62 17.23 0.86
N THR A 25 -13.56 17.98 0.57
CA THR A 25 -12.54 17.55 -0.37
C THR A 25 -11.71 16.49 0.32
N ALA A 26 -11.89 15.21 -0.07
CA ALA A 26 -11.03 14.14 0.37
C ALA A 26 -9.58 14.44 -0.06
N PRO A 27 -8.57 14.29 0.81
CA PRO A 27 -7.18 14.51 0.43
C PRO A 27 -6.81 13.52 -0.68
N ALA A 28 -6.31 14.04 -1.79
CA ALA A 28 -5.74 13.21 -2.84
C ALA A 28 -4.56 12.43 -2.27
N GLN A 29 -4.69 11.11 -2.18
CA GLN A 29 -3.60 10.25 -1.70
C GLN A 29 -2.45 10.34 -2.71
N ALA A 30 -1.30 10.85 -2.27
CA ALA A 30 -0.10 10.89 -3.07
C ALA A 30 0.35 9.45 -3.39
N ARG A 31 0.43 9.12 -4.68
CA ARG A 31 0.98 7.83 -5.10
C ARG A 31 2.48 7.81 -4.79
N PRO A 32 3.01 6.71 -4.23
CA PRO A 32 4.44 6.61 -4.01
C PRO A 32 5.18 6.71 -5.35
N GLY A 33 6.27 7.42 -5.37
CA GLY A 33 7.08 7.64 -6.56
C GLY A 33 8.53 7.89 -6.20
N ILE A 34 9.42 7.61 -7.12
CA ILE A 34 10.86 7.88 -7.04
C ILE A 34 11.21 8.65 -8.29
N ASP A 35 11.66 9.89 -8.12
CA ASP A 35 12.27 10.73 -9.16
C ASP A 35 11.57 10.68 -10.55
N GLY A 36 10.26 10.92 -10.56
CA GLY A 36 9.43 10.89 -11.77
C GLY A 36 8.81 9.52 -12.10
N VAL A 37 9.24 8.46 -11.46
CA VAL A 37 8.60 7.14 -11.57
C VAL A 37 7.43 7.06 -10.59
N ARG A 38 6.23 6.84 -11.12
CA ARG A 38 5.03 6.70 -10.30
C ARG A 38 4.60 5.25 -10.29
N PHE A 39 4.30 4.76 -9.10
CA PHE A 39 3.82 3.40 -8.88
C PHE A 39 2.31 3.40 -8.62
N ASP A 40 1.68 2.29 -8.96
CA ASP A 40 0.33 1.99 -8.49
C ASP A 40 0.31 1.78 -6.97
N PRO A 41 -0.87 1.77 -6.33
CA PRO A 41 -0.95 1.45 -4.90
C PRO A 41 -0.25 0.13 -4.59
N PRO A 42 0.59 0.07 -3.53
CA PRO A 42 1.38 -1.12 -3.25
C PRO A 42 0.51 -2.31 -2.83
N ILE A 43 0.92 -3.50 -3.26
CA ILE A 43 0.34 -4.77 -2.85
C ILE A 43 1.17 -5.32 -1.70
N THR A 44 0.54 -5.58 -0.56
CA THR A 44 1.20 -6.19 0.60
C THR A 44 0.85 -7.68 0.67
N VAL A 45 1.88 -8.51 0.75
CA VAL A 45 1.73 -9.97 0.87
C VAL A 45 2.47 -10.44 2.12
N HIS A 46 1.79 -11.23 2.93
CA HIS A 46 2.37 -11.90 4.09
C HIS A 46 2.70 -13.34 3.71
N TYR A 47 3.94 -13.74 3.95
CA TYR A 47 4.40 -15.09 3.68
C TYR A 47 4.68 -15.84 4.96
N ARG A 48 4.34 -17.14 4.96
CA ARG A 48 4.78 -18.11 5.94
C ARG A 48 5.76 -19.05 5.25
N CYS A 49 6.96 -19.18 5.80
CA CYS A 49 8.06 -20.00 5.29
C CYS A 49 8.32 -21.18 6.22
N ASP A 50 9.26 -22.03 5.85
CA ASP A 50 9.75 -23.10 6.73
C ASP A 50 10.28 -22.54 8.06
N ASP A 51 10.35 -23.40 9.08
CA ASP A 51 10.78 -23.06 10.44
C ASP A 51 9.94 -21.94 11.09
N ASP A 52 8.64 -21.86 10.72
CA ASP A 52 7.71 -20.80 11.17
C ASP A 52 8.18 -19.37 10.92
N LYS A 53 9.15 -19.20 10.03
CA LYS A 53 9.59 -17.87 9.61
C LYS A 53 8.47 -17.14 8.90
N ARG A 54 8.37 -15.85 9.16
CA ARG A 54 7.38 -14.97 8.52
C ARG A 54 8.09 -13.83 7.82
N LEU A 55 7.57 -13.48 6.65
CA LEU A 55 8.10 -12.39 5.86
C LEU A 55 6.95 -11.58 5.27
N THR A 56 7.10 -10.27 5.27
CA THR A 56 6.15 -9.38 4.60
C THR A 56 6.86 -8.70 3.44
N ALA A 57 6.27 -8.81 2.26
CA ALA A 57 6.71 -8.12 1.07
C ALA A 57 5.67 -7.08 0.64
N ARG A 58 6.12 -5.90 0.25
CA ARG A 58 5.31 -4.86 -0.39
C ARG A 58 5.80 -4.67 -1.81
N TYR A 59 4.94 -4.92 -2.77
CA TYR A 59 5.24 -4.79 -4.20
C TYR A 59 4.72 -3.47 -4.73
N PHE A 60 5.57 -2.76 -5.43
CA PHE A 60 5.26 -1.50 -6.10
C PHE A 60 5.45 -1.71 -7.60
N ASN A 61 4.39 -1.58 -8.35
CA ASN A 61 4.36 -1.80 -9.78
C ASN A 61 4.04 -0.51 -10.52
N SER A 62 4.61 -0.36 -11.68
CA SER A 62 4.23 0.62 -12.70
C SER A 62 4.27 -0.07 -14.06
N ALA A 63 4.01 0.65 -15.16
CA ALA A 63 4.05 0.07 -16.50
C ALA A 63 5.40 -0.61 -16.80
N ASP A 64 6.51 0.03 -16.42
CA ASP A 64 7.87 -0.43 -16.79
C ASP A 64 8.76 -0.77 -15.59
N ASN A 65 8.28 -0.51 -14.36
CA ASN A 65 9.12 -0.66 -13.17
C ASN A 65 8.41 -1.50 -12.12
N GLN A 66 9.15 -2.43 -11.54
CA GLN A 66 8.69 -3.27 -10.44
C GLN A 66 9.76 -3.32 -9.37
N ILE A 67 9.37 -3.02 -8.14
CA ILE A 67 10.23 -3.14 -6.97
C ILE A 67 9.49 -3.85 -5.85
N ALA A 68 10.23 -4.44 -4.94
CA ALA A 68 9.68 -5.02 -3.72
C ALA A 68 10.41 -4.46 -2.49
N ILE A 69 9.68 -4.21 -1.42
CA ILE A 69 10.27 -3.92 -0.11
C ILE A 69 9.99 -5.14 0.77
N LEU A 70 11.06 -5.84 1.14
CA LEU A 70 11.01 -6.95 2.08
C LEU A 70 11.50 -6.48 3.44
N ARG A 71 10.81 -6.92 4.48
CA ARG A 71 11.25 -6.65 5.85
C ARG A 71 12.02 -7.86 6.36
N LEU A 72 13.35 -7.78 6.36
CA LEU A 72 14.26 -8.82 6.85
C LEU A 72 14.85 -8.37 8.18
N ASP A 73 14.73 -9.19 9.21
CA ASP A 73 15.21 -8.90 10.57
C ASP A 73 14.78 -7.50 11.08
N GLY A 74 13.52 -7.14 10.77
CA GLY A 74 12.94 -5.85 11.15
C GLY A 74 13.35 -4.67 10.25
N LYS A 75 14.30 -4.83 9.34
CA LYS A 75 14.79 -3.78 8.43
C LYS A 75 14.06 -3.84 7.09
N PRO A 76 13.50 -2.74 6.60
CA PRO A 76 12.96 -2.68 5.25
C PRO A 76 14.11 -2.55 4.24
N LEU A 77 14.20 -3.50 3.32
CA LEU A 77 15.18 -3.52 2.23
C LEU A 77 14.46 -3.42 0.89
N LEU A 78 14.95 -2.57 0.02
CA LEU A 78 14.41 -2.37 -1.32
C LEU A 78 15.10 -3.32 -2.30
N PHE A 79 14.30 -4.13 -2.97
CA PHE A 79 14.69 -5.08 -4.01
C PHE A 79 14.23 -4.56 -5.37
N VAL A 80 15.06 -4.66 -6.36
CA VAL A 80 14.74 -4.31 -7.75
C VAL A 80 14.54 -5.55 -8.60
N THR A 81 13.63 -5.48 -9.58
CA THR A 81 13.39 -6.58 -10.52
C THR A 81 14.65 -6.87 -11.33
N VAL A 82 14.95 -8.16 -11.49
CA VAL A 82 16.03 -8.67 -12.35
C VAL A 82 15.48 -9.73 -13.30
N LEU A 83 16.30 -10.13 -14.30
CA LEU A 83 15.90 -11.13 -15.28
C LEU A 83 15.49 -12.44 -14.62
N SER A 84 14.37 -13.00 -15.08
CA SER A 84 13.84 -14.29 -14.62
C SER A 84 13.25 -15.07 -15.80
N ALA A 85 13.57 -16.37 -15.88
CA ALA A 85 12.99 -17.26 -16.88
C ALA A 85 11.52 -17.59 -16.55
N SER A 86 11.17 -17.66 -15.27
CA SER A 86 9.81 -17.88 -14.79
C SER A 86 9.60 -17.20 -13.44
N GLY A 87 8.36 -16.79 -13.17
CA GLY A 87 8.05 -16.01 -11.98
C GLY A 87 8.68 -14.62 -12.04
N ALA A 88 8.86 -13.99 -10.88
CA ALA A 88 9.51 -12.69 -10.74
C ALA A 88 10.69 -12.81 -9.77
N ARG A 89 11.83 -12.24 -10.14
CA ARG A 89 13.04 -12.17 -9.31
C ARG A 89 13.35 -10.73 -8.98
N TYR A 90 13.68 -10.50 -7.74
CA TYR A 90 14.06 -9.19 -7.21
C TYR A 90 15.38 -9.33 -6.46
N ALA A 91 16.30 -8.39 -6.62
CA ALA A 91 17.61 -8.46 -5.99
C ALA A 91 17.88 -7.24 -5.09
N HIS A 92 18.54 -7.49 -3.96
CA HIS A 92 19.10 -6.51 -3.05
C HIS A 92 20.44 -7.02 -2.51
N GLY A 93 21.55 -6.38 -2.91
CA GLY A 93 22.87 -6.86 -2.54
C GLY A 93 23.06 -8.33 -2.97
N GLN A 94 23.38 -9.16 -1.99
CA GLN A 94 23.52 -10.61 -2.19
C GLN A 94 22.21 -11.40 -2.18
N HIS A 95 21.11 -10.80 -1.78
CA HIS A 95 19.84 -11.48 -1.64
C HIS A 95 19.02 -11.43 -2.94
N VAL A 96 18.44 -12.57 -3.28
CA VAL A 96 17.50 -12.72 -4.40
C VAL A 96 16.18 -13.27 -3.86
N TRP A 97 15.13 -12.48 -3.99
CA TRP A 97 13.75 -12.87 -3.71
C TRP A 97 13.08 -13.34 -5.00
N TRP A 98 12.72 -14.61 -5.06
CA TRP A 98 12.01 -15.19 -6.19
C TRP A 98 10.59 -15.56 -5.82
N THR A 99 9.63 -15.17 -6.66
CA THR A 99 8.21 -15.46 -6.48
C THR A 99 7.63 -16.14 -7.71
N LYS A 100 6.76 -17.12 -7.51
CA LYS A 100 6.01 -17.78 -8.57
C LYS A 100 4.64 -18.19 -8.05
N GLY A 101 3.58 -17.51 -8.51
CA GLY A 101 2.25 -17.67 -7.94
C GLY A 101 2.24 -17.32 -6.45
N ASP A 102 1.72 -18.25 -5.64
CA ASP A 102 1.68 -18.08 -4.17
C ASP A 102 2.98 -18.53 -3.47
N GLU A 103 3.95 -19.02 -4.21
CA GLU A 103 5.22 -19.52 -3.68
C GLU A 103 6.31 -18.46 -3.77
N ALA A 104 7.22 -18.50 -2.82
CA ALA A 104 8.39 -17.64 -2.84
C ALA A 104 9.57 -18.23 -2.05
N MET A 105 10.79 -17.73 -2.32
CA MET A 105 11.99 -18.05 -1.56
C MET A 105 12.96 -16.88 -1.56
N LEU A 106 13.76 -16.78 -0.53
CA LEU A 106 14.89 -15.85 -0.45
C LEU A 106 16.19 -16.62 -0.48
N GLN A 107 17.03 -16.33 -1.46
CA GLN A 107 18.33 -16.94 -1.65
C GLN A 107 19.46 -15.93 -1.33
N ASP A 108 20.59 -16.46 -0.90
CA ASP A 108 21.86 -15.73 -0.86
C ASP A 108 22.69 -16.16 -2.08
N ALA A 109 22.82 -15.26 -3.05
CA ALA A 109 23.52 -15.54 -4.31
C ALA A 109 25.02 -15.81 -4.13
N THR A 110 25.60 -15.46 -2.98
CA THR A 110 27.03 -15.70 -2.69
C THR A 110 27.30 -17.14 -2.26
N GLN A 111 26.27 -17.86 -1.86
CA GLN A 111 26.41 -19.25 -1.36
C GLN A 111 26.41 -20.32 -2.47
N GLY A 112 26.14 -19.90 -3.72
CA GLY A 112 26.01 -20.80 -4.88
C GLY A 112 24.58 -21.32 -5.09
N GLU A 113 24.35 -21.87 -6.29
CA GLU A 113 23.01 -22.26 -6.75
C GLU A 113 22.38 -23.41 -5.94
N ASN A 114 23.23 -24.29 -5.36
CA ASN A 114 22.79 -25.45 -4.61
C ASN A 114 22.69 -25.22 -3.09
N ALA A 115 22.96 -24.00 -2.62
CA ALA A 115 22.84 -23.68 -1.22
C ALA A 115 21.37 -23.61 -0.80
N PRO A 116 21.03 -24.02 0.44
CA PRO A 116 19.66 -23.89 0.92
C PRO A 116 19.26 -22.42 0.99
N PRO A 117 18.00 -22.08 0.64
CA PRO A 117 17.51 -20.72 0.75
C PRO A 117 17.54 -20.20 2.19
N VAL A 118 17.75 -18.90 2.34
CA VAL A 118 17.67 -18.21 3.64
C VAL A 118 16.24 -18.27 4.20
N TYR A 119 15.24 -18.16 3.31
CA TYR A 119 13.82 -18.42 3.56
C TYR A 119 13.33 -19.38 2.49
N ALA A 120 12.94 -20.58 2.91
CA ALA A 120 12.49 -21.64 2.02
C ALA A 120 10.99 -21.86 2.10
N ASN A 121 10.42 -22.38 1.02
CA ASN A 121 9.02 -22.81 0.92
C ASN A 121 8.03 -21.77 1.45
N CYS A 122 8.27 -20.51 1.13
CA CYS A 122 7.36 -19.43 1.54
C CYS A 122 6.05 -19.53 0.78
N ARG A 123 4.94 -19.40 1.49
CA ARG A 123 3.59 -19.41 0.95
C ARG A 123 2.87 -18.12 1.32
N ALA A 124 2.27 -17.48 0.32
CA ALA A 124 1.42 -16.31 0.54
C ALA A 124 0.20 -16.70 1.41
N GLN A 125 -0.08 -15.90 2.42
CA GLN A 125 -1.24 -16.04 3.29
C GLN A 125 -2.37 -15.15 2.75
N ARG A 126 -3.54 -15.71 2.56
CA ARG A 126 -4.77 -15.01 2.12
C ARG A 126 -5.63 -14.60 3.31
#